data_1031d01d4cbf4b05ce23f72e8e64c36f
#
_entry.id   1031d01d4cbf4b05ce23f72e8e64c36f
#
_cell.length_a   1.000
_cell.length_b   1.000
_cell.length_c   1.000
_cell.angle_alpha   90.00
_cell.angle_beta   90.00
_cell.angle_gamma   90.00
#
_symmetry.space_group_name_H-M   'P 1'
#
loop_
_entity.id
_entity.type
_entity.pdbx_description
1 polymer ?
#
loop_
_entity_poly.entity_id
_entity_poly.type
_entity_poly.pdbx_seq_one_letter_code
_entity_poly.pdbx_strand_id
1 'polypeptide(L)'
;LKDIMNDVSPETIAKSQDLLQDIKDNVYSFETDSGKADMITGKVVANYQWSGDAVYAMDQAEEDGVQLDFAVPEECTNLYFDGWVMLKNGIDGDADRKQAAEAFINFVSRPDNAVRNMYYIGYTSVIAGGDDDTVYSYLDYTYGAEDDEEDVVDYPLGYFFTGDNSDPDYVLRAPAEQIDRQLGAQYPSQDAIERS
;
A
#
# COMPACT_ATOMS: atom_id res chain seq x y z
N LEU A 1 -18.31 -6.34 -6.26
CA LEU A 1 -17.23 -6.49 -5.25
C LEU A 1 -17.37 -5.45 -4.15
N LYS A 2 -17.60 -4.18 -4.49
CA LYS A 2 -17.76 -3.10 -3.50
C LYS A 2 -18.80 -3.41 -2.41
N ASP A 3 -19.90 -4.05 -2.78
CA ASP A 3 -20.98 -4.40 -1.86
C ASP A 3 -20.64 -5.61 -0.97
N ILE A 4 -19.65 -6.41 -1.34
CA ILE A 4 -19.29 -7.64 -0.61
C ILE A 4 -17.99 -7.54 0.16
N MET A 5 -17.12 -6.58 -0.12
CA MET A 5 -15.80 -6.49 0.52
C MET A 5 -15.89 -6.41 2.05
N ASN A 6 -16.89 -5.72 2.57
CA ASN A 6 -17.13 -5.56 4.00
C ASN A 6 -18.37 -6.35 4.48
N ASP A 7 -18.87 -7.27 3.66
CA ASP A 7 -19.98 -8.14 4.05
C ASP A 7 -19.45 -9.32 4.89
N VAL A 8 -19.81 -9.31 6.15
CA VAL A 8 -19.45 -10.33 7.14
C VAL A 8 -20.61 -11.29 7.43
N SER A 9 -21.56 -11.40 6.52
CA SER A 9 -22.66 -12.37 6.63
C SER A 9 -22.13 -13.81 6.61
N PRO A 10 -22.80 -14.76 7.29
CA PRO A 10 -22.41 -16.16 7.24
C PRO A 10 -22.31 -16.73 5.82
N GLU A 11 -23.13 -16.23 4.91
CA GLU A 11 -23.13 -16.66 3.50
C GLU A 11 -21.85 -16.21 2.79
N THR A 12 -21.44 -14.95 2.96
CA THR A 12 -20.22 -14.43 2.34
C THR A 12 -18.97 -15.06 2.94
N ILE A 13 -18.93 -15.29 4.26
CA ILE A 13 -17.84 -16.01 4.92
C ILE A 13 -17.73 -17.43 4.35
N ALA A 14 -18.84 -18.15 4.21
CA ALA A 14 -18.82 -19.51 3.65
C ALA A 14 -18.31 -19.53 2.20
N LYS A 15 -18.76 -18.60 1.36
CA LYS A 15 -18.24 -18.47 -0.02
C LYS A 15 -16.73 -18.19 -0.06
N SER A 16 -16.23 -17.33 0.82
CA SER A 16 -14.81 -17.02 0.92
C SER A 16 -14.01 -18.25 1.35
N GLN A 17 -14.54 -19.01 2.30
CA GLN A 17 -13.96 -20.29 2.74
C GLN A 17 -13.88 -21.29 1.60
N ASP A 18 -14.96 -21.46 0.83
CA ASP A 18 -14.98 -22.38 -0.30
C ASP A 18 -13.93 -21.99 -1.35
N LEU A 19 -13.83 -20.69 -1.71
CA LEU A 19 -12.82 -20.19 -2.64
C LEU A 19 -11.38 -20.45 -2.14
N LEU A 20 -11.12 -20.22 -0.86
CA LEU A 20 -9.81 -20.48 -0.27
C LEU A 20 -9.48 -21.98 -0.24
N GLN A 21 -10.48 -22.84 -0.03
CA GLN A 21 -10.29 -24.29 -0.11
C GLN A 21 -9.98 -24.76 -1.54
N ASP A 22 -10.63 -24.16 -2.55
CA ASP A 22 -10.42 -24.51 -3.96
C ASP A 22 -9.00 -24.18 -4.43
N ILE A 23 -8.39 -23.10 -3.94
CA ILE A 23 -7.02 -22.72 -4.31
C ILE A 23 -5.94 -23.31 -3.43
N LYS A 24 -6.28 -23.87 -2.28
CA LYS A 24 -5.37 -24.28 -1.21
C LYS A 24 -4.21 -25.16 -1.67
N ASP A 25 -4.47 -26.10 -2.58
CA ASP A 25 -3.44 -27.03 -3.06
C ASP A 25 -2.36 -26.35 -3.92
N ASN A 26 -2.62 -25.15 -4.42
CA ASN A 26 -1.70 -24.33 -5.18
C ASN A 26 -1.06 -23.20 -4.36
N VAL A 27 -1.45 -23.05 -3.10
CA VAL A 27 -0.92 -22.02 -2.20
C VAL A 27 0.21 -22.59 -1.38
N TYR A 28 1.38 -21.95 -1.48
CA TYR A 28 2.55 -22.33 -0.71
C TYR A 28 2.33 -22.11 0.79
N SER A 29 1.88 -20.91 1.18
CA SER A 29 1.52 -20.59 2.56
C SER A 29 0.58 -19.40 2.64
N PHE A 30 -0.16 -19.30 3.74
CA PHE A 30 -0.88 -18.10 4.16
C PHE A 30 -0.10 -17.50 5.32
N GLU A 31 0.36 -16.26 5.13
CA GLU A 31 1.21 -15.61 6.11
C GLU A 31 1.16 -14.08 5.97
N THR A 32 1.85 -13.35 6.82
CA THR A 32 1.75 -11.89 6.87
C THR A 32 3.00 -11.20 6.34
N ASP A 33 4.20 -11.65 6.71
CA ASP A 33 5.42 -10.85 6.53
C ASP A 33 6.54 -11.53 5.72
N SER A 34 6.59 -12.87 5.63
CA SER A 34 7.72 -13.57 5.02
C SER A 34 7.60 -13.77 3.51
N GLY A 35 6.43 -13.54 2.91
CA GLY A 35 6.18 -13.72 1.48
C GLY A 35 7.10 -12.90 0.58
N LYS A 36 7.49 -11.69 0.97
CA LYS A 36 8.46 -10.89 0.23
C LYS A 36 9.83 -11.59 0.12
N ALA A 37 10.31 -12.22 1.20
CA ALA A 37 11.55 -12.98 1.15
C ALA A 37 11.45 -14.24 0.31
N ASP A 38 10.27 -14.88 0.29
CA ASP A 38 10.01 -16.04 -0.54
C ASP A 38 9.92 -15.69 -2.04
N MET A 39 9.45 -14.48 -2.39
CA MET A 39 9.54 -13.92 -3.75
C MET A 39 10.98 -13.65 -4.15
N ILE A 40 11.74 -12.91 -3.35
CA ILE A 40 13.15 -12.57 -3.64
C ILE A 40 13.99 -13.82 -3.86
N THR A 41 13.77 -14.86 -3.07
CA THR A 41 14.51 -16.14 -3.15
C THR A 41 13.96 -17.10 -4.21
N GLY A 42 12.91 -16.75 -4.92
CA GLY A 42 12.30 -17.57 -5.96
C GLY A 42 11.57 -18.83 -5.45
N LYS A 43 11.22 -18.87 -4.18
CA LYS A 43 10.42 -20.00 -3.64
C LYS A 43 8.99 -19.97 -4.12
N VAL A 44 8.44 -18.79 -4.36
CA VAL A 44 7.11 -18.56 -4.90
C VAL A 44 7.20 -17.73 -6.17
N VAL A 45 6.28 -17.91 -7.09
CA VAL A 45 6.24 -17.20 -8.38
C VAL A 45 5.20 -16.09 -8.40
N ALA A 46 4.32 -16.06 -7.43
CA ALA A 46 3.33 -15.01 -7.22
C ALA A 46 3.06 -14.86 -5.73
N ASN A 47 2.87 -13.62 -5.27
CA ASN A 47 2.54 -13.30 -3.90
C ASN A 47 1.52 -12.17 -3.86
N TYR A 48 0.45 -12.37 -3.11
CA TYR A 48 -0.50 -11.30 -2.80
C TYR A 48 -0.04 -10.58 -1.54
N GLN A 49 0.39 -9.34 -1.67
CA GLN A 49 1.06 -8.62 -0.60
C GLN A 49 0.74 -7.13 -0.61
N TRP A 50 1.27 -6.41 0.35
CA TRP A 50 1.19 -4.96 0.43
C TRP A 50 2.04 -4.30 -0.65
N SER A 51 1.60 -3.15 -1.16
CA SER A 51 2.29 -2.44 -2.24
C SER A 51 3.76 -2.10 -1.91
N GLY A 52 4.03 -1.62 -0.71
CA GLY A 52 5.40 -1.31 -0.31
C GLY A 52 6.29 -2.55 -0.14
N ASP A 53 5.73 -3.69 0.27
CA ASP A 53 6.45 -4.96 0.29
C ASP A 53 6.76 -5.46 -1.13
N ALA A 54 5.89 -5.16 -2.11
CA ALA A 54 6.17 -5.44 -3.51
C ALA A 54 7.36 -4.61 -4.02
N VAL A 55 7.35 -3.30 -3.81
CA VAL A 55 8.46 -2.39 -4.18
C VAL A 55 9.76 -2.85 -3.53
N TYR A 56 9.77 -3.11 -2.23
CA TYR A 56 10.94 -3.63 -1.53
C TYR A 56 11.45 -4.95 -2.12
N ALA A 57 10.56 -5.87 -2.45
CA ALA A 57 10.94 -7.15 -3.05
C ALA A 57 11.53 -6.99 -4.44
N MET A 58 11.01 -6.07 -5.25
CA MET A 58 11.54 -5.73 -6.57
C MET A 58 12.95 -5.16 -6.45
N ASP A 59 13.16 -4.14 -5.61
CA ASP A 59 14.46 -3.53 -5.40
C ASP A 59 15.52 -4.55 -4.93
N GLN A 60 15.16 -5.41 -3.99
CA GLN A 60 16.10 -6.42 -3.48
C GLN A 60 16.39 -7.53 -4.48
N ALA A 61 15.40 -7.95 -5.28
CA ALA A 61 15.58 -8.97 -6.29
C ALA A 61 16.44 -8.47 -7.47
N GLU A 62 16.33 -7.20 -7.81
CA GLU A 62 17.15 -6.56 -8.85
C GLU A 62 18.65 -6.59 -8.49
N GLU A 63 19.02 -6.41 -7.22
CA GLU A 63 20.41 -6.55 -6.75
C GLU A 63 20.99 -7.93 -7.05
N ASP A 64 20.17 -8.97 -7.06
CA ASP A 64 20.54 -10.36 -7.40
C ASP A 64 20.32 -10.70 -8.88
N GLY A 65 19.95 -9.73 -9.71
CA GLY A 65 19.69 -9.88 -11.15
C GLY A 65 18.38 -10.62 -11.46
N VAL A 66 17.44 -10.62 -10.52
CA VAL A 66 16.09 -11.19 -10.68
C VAL A 66 15.11 -10.05 -10.92
N GLN A 67 14.41 -10.12 -12.05
CA GLN A 67 13.36 -9.15 -12.37
C GLN A 67 12.02 -9.63 -11.80
N LEU A 68 11.43 -8.81 -10.94
CA LEU A 68 10.08 -8.97 -10.43
C LEU A 68 9.23 -7.78 -10.91
N ASP A 69 7.94 -8.01 -10.95
CA ASP A 69 6.98 -6.99 -11.31
C ASP A 69 5.74 -7.11 -10.41
N PHE A 70 4.88 -6.09 -10.37
CA PHE A 70 3.64 -6.16 -9.61
C PHE A 70 2.45 -5.73 -10.47
N ALA A 71 1.28 -6.25 -10.12
CA ALA A 71 0.04 -5.94 -10.80
C ALA A 71 -1.06 -5.57 -9.78
N VAL A 72 -1.82 -4.54 -10.11
CA VAL A 72 -3.06 -4.21 -9.41
C VAL A 72 -4.20 -4.88 -10.16
N PRO A 73 -4.90 -5.88 -9.55
CA PRO A 73 -5.97 -6.60 -10.22
C PRO A 73 -7.06 -5.68 -10.75
N GLU A 74 -7.55 -5.98 -11.97
CA GLU A 74 -8.64 -5.21 -12.58
C GLU A 74 -9.94 -5.29 -11.78
N GLU A 75 -10.13 -6.37 -11.05
CA GLU A 75 -11.32 -6.61 -10.26
C GLU A 75 -11.42 -5.68 -9.06
N CYS A 76 -10.36 -5.56 -8.28
CA CYS A 76 -10.27 -4.63 -7.15
C CYS A 76 -8.91 -4.68 -6.46
N THR A 77 -8.65 -3.68 -5.64
CA THR A 77 -7.55 -3.62 -4.68
C THR A 77 -8.03 -3.06 -3.35
N ASN A 78 -7.36 -3.42 -2.27
CA ASN A 78 -7.60 -2.81 -0.97
C ASN A 78 -6.88 -1.47 -0.87
N LEU A 79 -7.64 -0.43 -0.49
CA LEU A 79 -7.08 0.87 -0.11
C LEU A 79 -6.99 0.94 1.40
N TYR A 80 -5.81 1.21 1.92
CA TYR A 80 -5.56 1.30 3.35
C TYR A 80 -4.73 2.54 3.70
N PHE A 81 -4.79 2.93 4.96
CA PHE A 81 -4.03 4.03 5.53
C PHE A 81 -3.42 3.59 6.85
N ASP A 82 -2.14 3.86 7.01
CA ASP A 82 -1.46 3.80 8.28
C ASP A 82 -1.26 5.22 8.83
N GLY A 83 -1.34 5.38 10.11
CA GLY A 83 -1.28 6.70 10.72
C GLY A 83 -0.58 6.71 12.07
N TRP A 84 0.08 7.82 12.35
CA TRP A 84 0.62 8.09 13.67
C TRP A 84 -0.49 8.39 14.66
N VAL A 85 -0.46 7.72 15.81
CA VAL A 85 -1.41 7.96 16.90
C VAL A 85 -0.67 8.27 18.20
N MET A 86 -1.18 9.22 18.95
CA MET A 86 -0.73 9.49 20.31
C MET A 86 -1.70 8.83 21.29
N LEU A 87 -1.18 7.90 22.09
CA LEU A 87 -2.00 7.24 23.10
C LEU A 87 -2.33 8.23 24.22
N LYS A 88 -3.63 8.44 24.47
CA LYS A 88 -4.11 9.38 25.47
C LYS A 88 -3.44 9.15 26.84
N ASN A 89 -3.39 7.92 27.32
CA ASN A 89 -2.76 7.58 28.58
C ASN A 89 -1.24 7.83 28.61
N GLY A 90 -0.61 7.93 27.44
CA GLY A 90 0.83 8.21 27.33
C GLY A 90 1.18 9.69 27.42
N ILE A 91 0.23 10.57 27.13
CA ILE A 91 0.43 12.02 27.06
C ILE A 91 -0.42 12.81 28.07
N ASP A 92 -1.40 12.18 28.70
CA ASP A 92 -2.32 12.84 29.64
C ASP A 92 -1.57 13.31 30.90
N GLY A 93 -1.71 14.60 31.21
CA GLY A 93 -1.02 15.24 32.33
C GLY A 93 0.47 15.52 32.12
N ASP A 94 1.05 15.18 30.96
CA ASP A 94 2.46 15.40 30.62
C ASP A 94 2.59 16.23 29.34
N ALA A 95 2.67 17.55 29.49
CA ALA A 95 2.75 18.48 28.38
C ALA A 95 4.05 18.32 27.58
N ASP A 96 5.16 18.03 28.23
CA ASP A 96 6.47 17.88 27.60
C ASP A 96 6.49 16.63 26.72
N ARG A 97 5.92 15.54 27.19
CA ARG A 97 5.80 14.31 26.40
C ARG A 97 4.90 14.48 25.19
N LYS A 98 3.76 15.20 25.38
CA LYS A 98 2.89 15.54 24.25
C LYS A 98 3.62 16.38 23.23
N GLN A 99 4.33 17.42 23.65
CA GLN A 99 5.09 18.28 22.76
C GLN A 99 6.19 17.51 22.01
N ALA A 100 6.88 16.59 22.69
CA ALA A 100 7.89 15.74 22.07
C ALA A 100 7.28 14.81 20.99
N ALA A 101 6.12 14.22 21.27
CA ALA A 101 5.41 13.38 20.30
C ALA A 101 4.94 14.19 19.07
N GLU A 102 4.37 15.38 19.29
CA GLU A 102 3.99 16.29 18.20
C GLU A 102 5.20 16.73 17.38
N ALA A 103 6.33 17.04 18.01
CA ALA A 103 7.57 17.41 17.33
C ALA A 103 8.11 16.25 16.48
N PHE A 104 8.02 15.01 16.97
CA PHE A 104 8.42 13.83 16.20
C PHE A 104 7.52 13.62 14.99
N ILE A 105 6.20 13.67 15.16
CA ILE A 105 5.25 13.53 14.05
C ILE A 105 5.49 14.62 13.00
N ASN A 106 5.65 15.87 13.42
CA ASN A 106 5.97 16.97 12.53
C ASN A 106 7.31 16.77 11.80
N PHE A 107 8.31 16.23 12.47
CA PHE A 107 9.61 15.95 11.85
C PHE A 107 9.50 14.89 10.76
N VAL A 108 8.85 13.75 11.02
CA VAL A 108 8.70 12.68 10.03
C VAL A 108 7.75 13.03 8.90
N SER A 109 6.85 14.00 9.14
CA SER A 109 5.89 14.50 8.14
C SER A 109 6.45 15.64 7.28
N ARG A 110 7.68 16.08 7.50
CA ARG A 110 8.32 17.03 6.58
C ARG A 110 8.56 16.34 5.24
N PRO A 111 8.28 17.00 4.10
CA PRO A 111 8.42 16.39 2.78
C PRO A 111 9.79 15.74 2.54
N ASP A 112 10.88 16.40 2.93
CA ASP A 112 12.24 15.89 2.80
C ASP A 112 12.50 14.61 3.63
N ASN A 113 11.85 14.45 4.76
CA ASN A 113 11.94 13.25 5.58
C ASN A 113 10.96 12.17 5.10
N ALA A 114 9.76 12.58 4.68
CA ALA A 114 8.76 11.66 4.15
C ALA A 114 9.28 10.92 2.92
N VAL A 115 9.87 11.64 1.95
CA VAL A 115 10.42 11.04 0.73
C VAL A 115 11.58 10.08 1.03
N ARG A 116 12.46 10.41 1.96
CA ARG A 116 13.54 9.49 2.38
C ARG A 116 12.98 8.20 2.98
N ASN A 117 11.92 8.33 3.76
CA ASN A 117 11.24 7.18 4.33
C ASN A 117 10.59 6.32 3.24
N MET A 118 9.94 6.96 2.25
CA MET A 118 9.37 6.26 1.09
C MET A 118 10.42 5.42 0.36
N TYR A 119 11.55 5.98 0.00
CA TYR A 119 12.65 5.25 -0.64
C TYR A 119 13.20 4.10 0.20
N TYR A 120 13.15 4.21 1.51
CA TYR A 120 13.66 3.16 2.38
C TYR A 120 12.70 1.99 2.58
N ILE A 121 11.39 2.28 2.69
CA ILE A 121 10.38 1.26 3.02
C ILE A 121 9.53 0.82 1.83
N GLY A 122 9.59 1.51 0.69
CA GLY A 122 8.77 1.23 -0.49
C GLY A 122 7.30 1.68 -0.40
N TYR A 123 6.87 2.23 0.73
CA TYR A 123 5.48 2.68 0.91
C TYR A 123 5.32 4.16 0.61
N THR A 124 4.23 4.51 -0.06
CA THR A 124 3.91 5.88 -0.43
C THR A 124 3.37 6.66 0.77
N SER A 125 3.94 7.84 1.03
CA SER A 125 3.42 8.77 2.02
C SER A 125 2.20 9.52 1.50
N VAL A 126 1.32 9.95 2.43
CA VAL A 126 0.23 10.90 2.14
C VAL A 126 0.73 12.36 2.15
N ILE A 127 2.00 12.58 2.47
CA ILE A 127 2.60 13.91 2.47
C ILE A 127 2.89 14.31 1.02
N ALA A 128 2.15 15.27 0.52
CA ALA A 128 2.43 15.97 -0.72
C ALA A 128 3.01 17.36 -0.38
N GLY A 129 3.83 17.90 -1.27
CA GLY A 129 4.45 19.22 -1.09
C GLY A 129 5.94 19.14 -0.83
N GLY A 130 6.56 20.30 -0.67
CA GLY A 130 8.01 20.47 -0.75
C GLY A 130 8.40 20.92 -2.15
N ASP A 131 9.66 20.80 -2.49
CA ASP A 131 10.10 20.99 -3.88
C ASP A 131 9.41 19.91 -4.74
N ASP A 132 8.92 20.30 -5.89
CA ASP A 132 8.13 19.47 -6.81
C ASP A 132 8.80 18.12 -7.13
N ASP A 133 10.11 18.06 -6.99
CA ASP A 133 10.93 16.91 -7.33
C ASP A 133 10.99 15.82 -6.25
N THR A 134 10.51 16.03 -5.03
CA THR A 134 10.75 15.05 -3.97
C THR A 134 9.72 13.91 -3.96
N VAL A 135 8.49 14.20 -3.62
CA VAL A 135 7.45 13.16 -3.51
C VAL A 135 6.97 12.71 -4.89
N TYR A 136 6.82 13.66 -5.82
CA TYR A 136 6.36 13.36 -7.16
C TYR A 136 7.38 12.54 -7.96
N SER A 137 8.67 12.87 -7.87
CA SER A 137 9.72 12.07 -8.49
C SER A 137 9.81 10.66 -7.93
N TYR A 138 9.55 10.48 -6.63
CA TYR A 138 9.45 9.14 -6.06
C TYR A 138 8.28 8.37 -6.65
N LEU A 139 7.10 8.98 -6.76
CA LEU A 139 5.93 8.35 -7.33
C LEU A 139 6.13 7.99 -8.80
N ASP A 140 6.76 8.87 -9.56
CA ASP A 140 7.10 8.65 -10.96
C ASP A 140 8.12 7.52 -11.10
N TYR A 141 9.17 7.52 -10.32
CA TYR A 141 10.16 6.43 -10.27
C TYR A 141 9.56 5.07 -9.91
N THR A 142 8.62 5.04 -8.96
CA THR A 142 8.07 3.76 -8.45
C THR A 142 6.91 3.24 -9.29
N TYR A 143 6.10 4.15 -9.84
CA TYR A 143 4.83 3.81 -10.51
C TYR A 143 4.73 4.38 -11.93
N GLY A 144 5.72 5.14 -12.37
CA GLY A 144 5.75 5.73 -13.70
C GLY A 144 6.04 4.69 -14.78
N ALA A 145 5.53 4.93 -15.99
CA ALA A 145 5.84 4.11 -17.15
C ALA A 145 7.28 4.37 -17.63
N GLU A 146 8.02 3.34 -17.95
CA GLU A 146 9.28 3.47 -18.65
C GLU A 146 9.02 3.83 -20.14
N ASP A 147 9.59 4.95 -20.59
CA ASP A 147 9.28 5.57 -21.88
C ASP A 147 9.63 4.70 -23.13
N ASP A 148 10.35 3.60 -22.99
CA ASP A 148 10.98 2.87 -24.09
C ASP A 148 10.56 1.40 -24.29
N GLU A 149 9.67 0.83 -23.48
CA GLU A 149 9.28 -0.58 -23.59
C GLU A 149 7.82 -0.75 -24.02
N GLU A 150 7.60 -1.08 -25.30
CA GLU A 150 6.27 -1.29 -25.90
C GLU A 150 5.48 -2.49 -25.35
N ASP A 151 6.09 -3.36 -24.53
CA ASP A 151 5.50 -4.64 -24.09
C ASP A 151 5.36 -4.77 -22.55
N VAL A 152 5.76 -3.79 -21.76
CA VAL A 152 5.62 -3.83 -20.29
C VAL A 152 4.32 -3.14 -19.88
N VAL A 153 3.52 -3.82 -19.07
CA VAL A 153 2.31 -3.23 -18.49
C VAL A 153 2.74 -2.34 -17.31
N ASP A 154 3.28 -1.18 -17.65
CA ASP A 154 3.59 -0.18 -16.66
C ASP A 154 2.32 0.47 -16.12
N TYR A 155 2.38 0.90 -14.89
CA TYR A 155 1.35 1.70 -14.28
C TYR A 155 1.77 3.16 -14.28
N PRO A 156 1.49 3.93 -15.35
CA PRO A 156 1.86 5.33 -15.40
C PRO A 156 1.23 6.07 -14.22
N LEU A 157 1.91 7.10 -13.74
CA LEU A 157 1.47 7.87 -12.56
C LEU A 157 0.00 8.30 -12.65
N GLY A 158 -0.46 8.70 -13.84
CA GLY A 158 -1.86 9.05 -14.10
C GLY A 158 -2.86 7.89 -13.94
N TYR A 159 -2.39 6.66 -13.89
CA TYR A 159 -3.25 5.51 -13.59
C TYR A 159 -3.67 5.47 -12.12
N PHE A 160 -2.77 5.84 -11.21
CA PHE A 160 -3.02 5.84 -9.78
C PHE A 160 -3.47 7.19 -9.27
N PHE A 161 -2.92 8.27 -9.85
CA PHE A 161 -3.09 9.61 -9.32
C PHE A 161 -3.41 10.61 -10.42
N THR A 162 -4.23 11.60 -10.09
CA THR A 162 -4.47 12.78 -10.90
C THR A 162 -4.23 14.02 -10.06
N GLY A 163 -3.67 15.04 -10.66
CA GLY A 163 -3.42 16.32 -10.01
C GLY A 163 -2.54 17.19 -10.89
N ASP A 164 -2.41 18.45 -10.51
CA ASP A 164 -1.51 19.40 -11.12
C ASP A 164 -0.46 19.78 -10.09
N ASN A 165 0.75 19.30 -10.25
CA ASN A 165 1.87 19.55 -9.35
C ASN A 165 2.41 20.98 -9.43
N SER A 166 1.94 21.78 -10.39
CA SER A 166 2.21 23.22 -10.45
C SER A 166 1.34 24.04 -9.50
N ASP A 167 0.27 23.47 -8.96
CA ASP A 167 -0.60 24.10 -7.97
C ASP A 167 -0.01 23.85 -6.55
N PRO A 168 0.33 24.89 -5.79
CA PRO A 168 0.87 24.74 -4.44
C PRO A 168 -0.09 24.05 -3.45
N ASP A 169 -1.37 24.01 -3.77
CA ASP A 169 -2.42 23.35 -2.99
C ASP A 169 -2.87 22.02 -3.64
N TYR A 170 -2.10 21.52 -4.61
CA TYR A 170 -2.50 20.30 -5.30
C TYR A 170 -2.56 19.08 -4.37
N VAL A 171 -3.50 18.22 -4.65
CA VAL A 171 -3.70 16.96 -3.95
C VAL A 171 -3.74 15.84 -4.98
N LEU A 172 -2.87 14.86 -4.84
CA LEU A 172 -2.94 13.65 -5.63
C LEU A 172 -4.25 12.91 -5.34
N ARG A 173 -4.95 12.52 -6.40
CA ARG A 173 -6.23 11.82 -6.30
C ARG A 173 -6.22 10.63 -7.22
N ALA A 174 -6.86 9.54 -6.80
CA ALA A 174 -7.10 8.43 -7.72
C ALA A 174 -7.99 8.90 -8.88
N PRO A 175 -7.65 8.52 -10.13
CA PRO A 175 -8.53 8.77 -11.27
C PRO A 175 -9.93 8.19 -11.04
N ALA A 176 -10.95 8.83 -11.61
CA ALA A 176 -12.34 8.43 -11.39
C ALA A 176 -12.61 6.96 -11.75
N GLU A 177 -11.98 6.47 -12.81
CA GLU A 177 -12.03 5.08 -13.26
C GLU A 177 -11.38 4.08 -12.29
N GLN A 178 -10.50 4.54 -11.42
CA GLN A 178 -9.79 3.72 -10.42
C GLN A 178 -10.49 3.71 -9.06
N ILE A 179 -11.31 4.72 -8.75
CA ILE A 179 -11.98 4.85 -7.45
C ILE A 179 -12.86 3.63 -7.14
N ASP A 180 -13.54 3.09 -8.15
CA ASP A 180 -14.43 1.94 -7.97
C ASP A 180 -13.67 0.61 -7.73
N ARG A 181 -12.38 0.56 -8.04
CA ARG A 181 -11.48 -0.58 -7.79
C ARG A 181 -10.79 -0.51 -6.43
N GLN A 182 -10.66 0.69 -5.87
CA GLN A 182 -10.00 0.93 -4.59
C GLN A 182 -11.01 0.77 -3.46
N LEU A 183 -10.98 -0.36 -2.81
CA LEU A 183 -11.93 -0.74 -1.77
C LEU A 183 -11.29 -0.64 -0.39
N GLY A 184 -11.85 0.19 0.47
CA GLY A 184 -11.43 0.28 1.87
C GLY A 184 -12.03 -0.84 2.71
N ALA A 185 -11.18 -1.72 3.23
CA ALA A 185 -11.58 -2.73 4.18
C ALA A 185 -11.91 -2.09 5.54
N GLN A 186 -13.02 -2.49 6.15
CA GLN A 186 -13.42 -2.08 7.49
C GLN A 186 -13.06 -3.17 8.49
N TYR A 187 -12.72 -2.75 9.70
CA TYR A 187 -12.50 -3.72 10.78
C TYR A 187 -13.80 -4.45 11.10
N PRO A 188 -13.80 -5.78 11.06
CA PRO A 188 -15.02 -6.55 11.30
C PRO A 188 -15.47 -6.44 12.76
N SER A 189 -16.77 -6.64 13.00
CA SER A 189 -17.28 -6.69 14.36
C SER A 189 -16.77 -7.92 15.11
N GLN A 190 -16.78 -7.88 16.44
CA GLN A 190 -16.38 -9.02 17.27
C GLN A 190 -17.17 -10.29 16.92
N ASP A 191 -18.48 -10.15 16.72
CA ASP A 191 -19.35 -11.28 16.32
C ASP A 191 -18.95 -11.88 14.96
N ALA A 192 -18.45 -11.06 14.03
CA ALA A 192 -17.98 -11.52 12.73
C ALA A 192 -16.66 -12.30 12.87
N ILE A 193 -15.74 -11.79 13.70
CA ILE A 193 -14.47 -12.47 14.00
C ILE A 193 -14.69 -13.84 14.63
N GLU A 194 -15.65 -13.94 15.56
CA GLU A 194 -15.97 -15.21 16.25
C GLU A 194 -16.63 -16.26 15.33
N ARG A 195 -17.20 -15.83 14.19
CA ARG A 195 -17.84 -16.71 13.20
C ARG A 195 -16.91 -17.13 12.06
N SER A 196 -15.81 -16.43 11.85
CA SER A 196 -14.82 -16.72 10.81
C SER A 196 -13.81 -17.78 11.27
#